data_317d51420e7d4291cf4d7c23a5dc80e9
#
_entry.id   317d51420e7d4291cf4d7c23a5dc80e9
#
_cell.length_a   1.000
_cell.length_b   1.000
_cell.length_c   1.000
_cell.angle_alpha   90.00
_cell.angle_beta   90.00
_cell.angle_gamma   90.00
#
_symmetry.space_group_name_H-M   'P 1'
#
loop_
_entity.id
_entity.type
_entity.pdbx_description
1 polymer ?
#
loop_
_entity_poly.entity_id
_entity_poly.type
_entity_poly.pdbx_seq_one_letter_code
_entity_poly.pdbx_strand_id
1 'polypeptide(L)'
;VFLMIVGITIITVSILVNQVTKETFSKNNPGLDAVVGAKGSPLQLILSSIHHIDIPTGNISYQNARKIIKHPAIKSAIPISLGDNFQNFRIVGTNKSFLKLYKANLISGTTWSQPMQAVIGYNVSKITKLKINKFFVGSHGLIDTGDVHAEQPYKVVGVLKKTGTILDNLILTSLDSVWNLHSVTNKDKLEITSLLLK
;
A
#
# COMPACT_ATOMS: atom_id res chain seq x y z
N VAL A 1 41.15 12.75 -23.29
CA VAL A 1 40.25 11.58 -23.53
C VAL A 1 39.58 11.10 -22.24
N PHE A 2 40.35 10.83 -21.18
CA PHE A 2 39.79 10.30 -19.90
C PHE A 2 38.72 11.20 -19.30
N LEU A 3 38.94 12.51 -19.18
CA LEU A 3 37.95 13.47 -18.64
C LEU A 3 36.71 13.57 -19.52
N MET A 4 36.80 13.44 -20.82
CA MET A 4 35.63 13.40 -21.72
C MET A 4 34.78 12.13 -21.46
N ILE A 5 35.43 10.97 -21.31
CA ILE A 5 34.72 9.72 -21.01
C ILE A 5 33.97 9.84 -19.70
N VAL A 6 34.64 10.34 -18.65
CA VAL A 6 34.02 10.55 -17.33
C VAL A 6 32.84 11.53 -17.44
N GLY A 7 33.02 12.66 -18.15
CA GLY A 7 31.94 13.63 -18.34
C GLY A 7 30.71 13.05 -19.05
N ILE A 8 30.91 12.33 -20.15
CA ILE A 8 29.83 11.67 -20.90
C ILE A 8 29.12 10.62 -20.02
N THR A 9 29.90 9.84 -19.27
CA THR A 9 29.34 8.82 -18.38
C THR A 9 28.43 9.45 -17.32
N ILE A 10 28.88 10.52 -16.65
CA ILE A 10 28.08 11.21 -15.63
C ILE A 10 26.78 11.75 -16.23
N ILE A 11 26.83 12.40 -17.38
CA ILE A 11 25.66 12.94 -18.07
C ILE A 11 24.69 11.80 -18.43
N THR A 12 25.18 10.72 -19.01
CA THR A 12 24.36 9.57 -19.40
C THR A 12 23.67 8.93 -18.19
N VAL A 13 24.42 8.68 -17.10
CA VAL A 13 23.88 8.14 -15.86
C VAL A 13 22.82 9.08 -15.29
N SER A 14 23.07 10.40 -15.26
CA SER A 14 22.09 11.37 -14.75
C SER A 14 20.78 11.38 -15.56
N ILE A 15 20.87 11.27 -16.89
CA ILE A 15 19.70 11.18 -17.76
C ILE A 15 18.92 9.89 -17.49
N LEU A 16 19.60 8.74 -17.39
CA LEU A 16 18.98 7.45 -17.10
C LEU A 16 18.29 7.44 -15.74
N VAL A 17 18.94 7.94 -14.69
CA VAL A 17 18.36 8.05 -13.34
C VAL A 17 17.10 8.92 -13.37
N ASN A 18 17.15 10.07 -14.04
CA ASN A 18 15.99 10.96 -14.17
C ASN A 18 14.83 10.27 -14.90
N GLN A 19 15.10 9.57 -16.00
CA GLN A 19 14.08 8.86 -16.77
C GLN A 19 13.44 7.73 -15.94
N VAL A 20 14.24 6.86 -15.31
CA VAL A 20 13.75 5.76 -14.47
C VAL A 20 12.93 6.30 -13.30
N THR A 21 13.39 7.38 -12.67
CA THR A 21 12.64 8.01 -11.58
C THR A 21 11.28 8.51 -12.06
N LYS A 22 11.23 9.28 -13.15
CA LYS A 22 9.96 9.78 -13.72
C LYS A 22 9.00 8.65 -14.08
N GLU A 23 9.47 7.61 -14.73
CA GLU A 23 8.64 6.45 -15.09
C GLU A 23 8.08 5.74 -13.86
N THR A 24 8.91 5.53 -12.83
CA THR A 24 8.50 4.86 -11.59
C THR A 24 7.44 5.68 -10.85
N PHE A 25 7.64 6.99 -10.71
CA PHE A 25 6.64 7.88 -10.07
C PHE A 25 5.35 7.94 -10.88
N SER A 26 5.41 8.01 -12.21
CA SER A 26 4.24 8.04 -13.07
C SER A 26 3.42 6.74 -13.00
N LYS A 27 4.07 5.58 -13.01
CA LYS A 27 3.41 4.28 -12.90
C LYS A 27 2.70 4.07 -11.55
N ASN A 28 3.25 4.64 -10.49
CA ASN A 28 2.69 4.55 -9.14
C ASN A 28 1.61 5.61 -8.85
N ASN A 29 1.43 6.59 -9.73
CA ASN A 29 0.32 7.54 -9.66
C ASN A 29 -0.72 7.25 -10.75
N PRO A 30 -1.72 6.41 -10.49
CA PRO A 30 -2.69 5.97 -11.48
C PRO A 30 -3.80 7.02 -11.75
N GLY A 31 -3.45 8.30 -11.73
CA GLY A 31 -4.37 9.41 -11.96
C GLY A 31 -5.22 9.73 -10.73
N LEU A 32 -4.58 9.88 -9.59
CA LEU A 32 -5.18 10.42 -8.37
C LEU A 32 -5.17 11.95 -8.44
N ASP A 33 -6.28 12.55 -8.04
CA ASP A 33 -6.44 14.02 -8.02
C ASP A 33 -5.99 14.62 -6.69
N ALA A 34 -6.23 13.92 -5.57
CA ALA A 34 -5.83 14.38 -4.25
C ALA A 34 -5.61 13.24 -3.25
N VAL A 35 -4.87 13.54 -2.19
CA VAL A 35 -4.69 12.68 -1.02
C VAL A 35 -5.10 13.47 0.23
N VAL A 36 -5.94 12.87 1.06
CA VAL A 36 -6.34 13.44 2.35
C VAL A 36 -5.80 12.55 3.46
N GLY A 37 -5.15 13.13 4.44
CA GLY A 37 -4.58 12.43 5.59
C GLY A 37 -4.43 13.35 6.79
N ALA A 38 -3.76 12.86 7.84
CA ALA A 38 -3.48 13.67 9.02
C ALA A 38 -2.59 14.87 8.67
N LYS A 39 -2.76 15.95 9.41
CA LYS A 39 -2.00 17.18 9.22
C LYS A 39 -0.52 16.94 9.48
N GLY A 40 0.33 17.34 8.54
CA GLY A 40 1.79 17.18 8.62
C GLY A 40 2.46 17.56 7.31
N SER A 41 3.60 16.94 7.01
CA SER A 41 4.33 17.18 5.77
C SER A 41 3.57 16.64 4.55
N PRO A 42 3.27 17.48 3.53
CA PRO A 42 2.64 17.01 2.29
C PRO A 42 3.47 15.94 1.57
N LEU A 43 4.80 16.06 1.59
CA LEU A 43 5.69 15.08 0.98
C LEU A 43 5.60 13.72 1.69
N GLN A 44 5.63 13.72 3.02
CA GLN A 44 5.49 12.50 3.82
C GLN A 44 4.12 11.84 3.60
N LEU A 45 3.05 12.63 3.49
CA LEU A 45 1.71 12.12 3.18
C LEU A 45 1.68 11.42 1.82
N ILE A 46 2.30 11.99 0.79
CA ILE A 46 2.38 11.37 -0.54
C ILE A 46 3.23 10.10 -0.51
N LEU A 47 4.41 10.16 0.11
CA LEU A 47 5.31 9.00 0.19
C LEU A 47 4.67 7.82 0.94
N SER A 48 3.99 8.09 2.05
CA SER A 48 3.33 7.03 2.82
C SER A 48 2.05 6.50 2.15
N SER A 49 1.25 7.36 1.52
CA SER A 49 -0.08 7.00 1.02
C SER A 49 -0.08 6.44 -0.41
N ILE A 50 0.81 6.92 -1.28
CA ILE A 50 0.88 6.51 -2.68
C ILE A 50 2.03 5.53 -2.90
N HIS A 51 3.21 5.83 -2.36
CA HIS A 51 4.40 5.01 -2.57
C HIS A 51 4.61 3.96 -1.47
N HIS A 52 3.91 4.07 -0.36
CA HIS A 52 4.00 3.17 0.80
C HIS A 52 5.44 2.98 1.34
N ILE A 53 6.27 4.04 1.24
CA ILE A 53 7.71 3.98 1.58
C ILE A 53 7.97 4.46 3.02
N ASP A 54 7.22 5.46 3.48
CA ASP A 54 7.52 6.17 4.74
C ASP A 54 6.44 5.90 5.82
N ILE A 55 6.73 6.37 7.03
CA ILE A 55 5.78 6.37 8.14
C ILE A 55 4.74 7.47 7.87
N PRO A 56 3.44 7.21 8.08
CA PRO A 56 2.40 8.22 7.86
C PRO A 56 2.51 9.37 8.87
N THR A 57 1.99 10.53 8.49
CA THR A 57 1.90 11.71 9.37
C THR A 57 0.96 11.51 10.56
N GLY A 58 0.19 10.44 10.57
CA GLY A 58 -0.81 10.08 11.57
C GLY A 58 -2.05 9.49 10.90
N ASN A 59 -3.09 9.28 11.68
CA ASN A 59 -4.37 8.75 11.21
C ASN A 59 -5.46 9.83 11.23
N ILE A 60 -6.51 9.64 10.43
CA ILE A 60 -7.73 10.44 10.44
C ILE A 60 -8.93 9.58 10.82
N SER A 61 -9.90 10.17 11.51
CA SER A 61 -11.14 9.47 11.86
C SER A 61 -11.86 8.99 10.60
N TYR A 62 -12.22 7.72 10.57
CA TYR A 62 -12.99 7.14 9.48
C TYR A 62 -14.37 7.78 9.31
N GLN A 63 -14.98 8.27 10.38
CA GLN A 63 -16.24 9.01 10.30
C GLN A 63 -16.08 10.31 9.49
N ASN A 64 -14.98 11.04 9.69
CA ASN A 64 -14.69 12.25 8.90
C ASN A 64 -14.36 11.89 7.45
N ALA A 65 -13.59 10.84 7.21
CA ALA A 65 -13.33 10.33 5.88
C ALA A 65 -14.61 9.94 5.14
N ARG A 66 -15.59 9.32 5.84
CA ARG A 66 -16.90 8.98 5.25
C ARG A 66 -17.70 10.21 4.78
N LYS A 67 -17.56 11.38 5.44
CA LYS A 67 -18.20 12.62 4.97
C LYS A 67 -17.63 13.05 3.62
N ILE A 68 -16.31 12.93 3.46
CA ILE A 68 -15.61 13.22 2.19
C ILE A 68 -16.04 12.21 1.11
N ILE A 69 -16.02 10.91 1.42
CA ILE A 69 -16.43 9.84 0.50
C ILE A 69 -17.84 10.06 -0.07
N LYS A 70 -18.74 10.60 0.75
CA LYS A 70 -20.14 10.85 0.36
C LYS A 70 -20.36 12.18 -0.36
N HIS A 71 -19.33 13.02 -0.47
CA HIS A 71 -19.47 14.33 -1.10
C HIS A 71 -19.71 14.19 -2.62
N PRO A 72 -20.72 14.87 -3.18
CA PRO A 72 -21.11 14.69 -4.60
C PRO A 72 -20.01 15.06 -5.61
N ALA A 73 -19.06 15.91 -5.24
CA ALA A 73 -17.92 16.26 -6.09
C ALA A 73 -16.84 15.16 -6.13
N ILE A 74 -16.92 14.13 -5.30
CA ILE A 74 -15.93 13.05 -5.24
C ILE A 74 -16.44 11.85 -6.06
N LYS A 75 -15.78 11.57 -7.17
CA LYS A 75 -16.13 10.46 -8.06
C LYS A 75 -15.77 9.11 -7.46
N SER A 76 -14.61 9.02 -6.86
CA SER A 76 -14.11 7.80 -6.23
C SER A 76 -13.18 8.15 -5.08
N ALA A 77 -13.32 7.43 -3.97
CA ALA A 77 -12.49 7.59 -2.79
C ALA A 77 -12.06 6.22 -2.26
N ILE A 78 -10.78 6.05 -2.04
CA ILE A 78 -10.18 4.79 -1.63
C ILE A 78 -9.50 5.00 -0.28
N PRO A 79 -10.04 4.43 0.80
CA PRO A 79 -9.42 4.50 2.11
C PRO A 79 -8.19 3.59 2.17
N ILE A 80 -7.14 4.08 2.81
CA ILE A 80 -5.89 3.37 3.07
C ILE A 80 -5.66 3.36 4.59
N SER A 81 -5.51 2.18 5.14
CA SER A 81 -5.02 1.97 6.50
C SER A 81 -3.72 1.20 6.44
N LEU A 82 -2.64 1.80 6.91
CA LEU A 82 -1.37 1.12 6.96
C LEU A 82 -1.36 0.22 8.18
N GLY A 83 -1.22 -1.08 7.94
CA GLY A 83 -1.07 -2.11 8.95
C GLY A 83 0.39 -2.44 9.21
N ASP A 84 0.58 -3.63 9.75
CA ASP A 84 1.87 -4.22 10.03
C ASP A 84 2.70 -4.51 8.77
N ASN A 85 3.85 -5.11 8.97
CA ASN A 85 4.69 -5.63 7.90
C ASN A 85 4.82 -7.16 8.01
N PHE A 86 5.16 -7.78 6.90
CA PHE A 86 5.58 -9.17 6.85
C PHE A 86 6.82 -9.26 5.97
N GLN A 87 7.96 -9.65 6.55
CA GLN A 87 9.25 -9.75 5.84
C GLN A 87 9.55 -8.51 4.97
N ASN A 88 9.45 -7.33 5.56
CA ASN A 88 9.62 -6.02 4.90
C ASN A 88 8.56 -5.66 3.84
N PHE A 89 7.53 -6.46 3.66
CA PHE A 89 6.39 -6.13 2.81
C PHE A 89 5.27 -5.52 3.65
N ARG A 90 4.82 -4.34 3.26
CA ARG A 90 3.78 -3.61 3.98
C ARG A 90 2.40 -4.24 3.77
N ILE A 91 1.67 -4.40 4.87
CA ILE A 91 0.27 -4.81 4.85
C ILE A 91 -0.59 -3.56 4.78
N VAL A 92 -1.48 -3.50 3.79
CA VAL A 92 -2.33 -2.33 3.52
C VAL A 92 -3.79 -2.75 3.55
N GLY A 93 -4.52 -2.21 4.53
CA GLY A 93 -5.97 -2.31 4.59
C GLY A 93 -6.62 -1.31 3.64
N THR A 94 -7.50 -1.80 2.76
CA THR A 94 -8.15 -0.97 1.75
C THR A 94 -9.43 -1.62 1.23
N ASN A 95 -10.06 -1.02 0.24
CA ASN A 95 -11.20 -1.59 -0.47
C ASN A 95 -10.80 -2.12 -1.87
N LYS A 96 -11.70 -2.88 -2.50
CA LYS A 96 -11.45 -3.48 -3.84
C LYS A 96 -11.25 -2.46 -4.95
N SER A 97 -11.63 -1.19 -4.74
CA SER A 97 -11.40 -0.11 -5.71
C SER A 97 -9.92 0.21 -5.87
N PHE A 98 -9.10 -0.10 -4.86
CA PHE A 98 -7.64 0.03 -4.95
C PHE A 98 -7.05 -0.87 -6.05
N LEU A 99 -7.50 -2.12 -6.15
CA LEU A 99 -7.10 -3.03 -7.23
C LEU A 99 -7.55 -2.50 -8.60
N LYS A 100 -8.77 -1.97 -8.68
CA LYS A 100 -9.33 -1.39 -9.93
C LYS A 100 -8.55 -0.15 -10.35
N LEU A 101 -8.13 0.69 -9.41
CA LEU A 101 -7.33 1.90 -9.67
C LEU A 101 -6.05 1.56 -10.45
N TYR A 102 -5.34 0.51 -10.06
CA TYR A 102 -4.13 0.03 -10.73
C TYR A 102 -4.39 -0.98 -11.85
N LYS A 103 -5.65 -1.24 -12.21
CA LYS A 103 -6.05 -2.28 -13.19
C LYS A 103 -5.40 -3.64 -12.89
N ALA A 104 -5.24 -3.95 -11.60
CA ALA A 104 -4.58 -5.16 -11.16
C ALA A 104 -5.47 -6.39 -11.33
N ASN A 105 -4.90 -7.45 -11.89
CA ASN A 105 -5.55 -8.73 -12.07
C ASN A 105 -4.89 -9.79 -11.19
N LEU A 106 -5.65 -10.81 -10.80
CA LEU A 106 -5.13 -11.97 -10.11
C LEU A 106 -4.50 -12.96 -11.12
N ILE A 107 -3.40 -13.58 -10.72
CA ILE A 107 -2.86 -14.75 -11.42
C ILE A 107 -3.53 -16.03 -10.91
N SER A 108 -3.96 -16.03 -9.64
CA SER A 108 -4.63 -17.16 -8.99
C SER A 108 -5.41 -16.71 -7.77
N GLY A 109 -6.44 -17.48 -7.40
CA GLY A 109 -7.29 -17.23 -6.23
C GLY A 109 -8.36 -16.17 -6.44
N THR A 110 -8.77 -15.53 -5.35
CA THR A 110 -9.84 -14.53 -5.29
C THR A 110 -9.41 -13.30 -4.50
N THR A 111 -10.21 -12.23 -4.54
CA THR A 111 -10.05 -11.10 -3.61
C THR A 111 -10.64 -11.47 -2.25
N TRP A 112 -10.22 -10.75 -1.21
CA TRP A 112 -10.76 -10.95 0.15
C TRP A 112 -12.28 -10.72 0.19
N SER A 113 -12.97 -11.54 0.96
CA SER A 113 -14.41 -11.46 1.25
C SER A 113 -14.70 -11.35 2.74
N GLN A 114 -13.73 -11.70 3.58
CA GLN A 114 -13.81 -11.68 5.04
C GLN A 114 -12.55 -11.00 5.62
N PRO A 115 -12.60 -10.50 6.86
CA PRO A 115 -11.41 -10.06 7.57
C PRO A 115 -10.34 -11.14 7.63
N MET A 116 -9.09 -10.76 7.81
CA MET A 116 -7.89 -11.60 7.85
C MET A 116 -7.60 -12.39 6.58
N GLN A 117 -8.29 -12.11 5.47
CA GLN A 117 -7.92 -12.59 4.15
C GLN A 117 -7.03 -11.56 3.44
N ALA A 118 -5.97 -12.05 2.79
CA ALA A 118 -4.99 -11.20 2.10
C ALA A 118 -4.79 -11.61 0.65
N VAL A 119 -4.62 -10.60 -0.21
CA VAL A 119 -4.11 -10.74 -1.58
C VAL A 119 -2.69 -10.21 -1.59
N ILE A 120 -1.76 -11.03 -2.07
CA ILE A 120 -0.34 -10.69 -2.08
C ILE A 120 0.13 -10.25 -3.47
N GLY A 121 1.04 -9.27 -3.50
CA GLY A 121 1.70 -8.81 -4.71
C GLY A 121 2.59 -9.88 -5.35
N TYR A 122 2.93 -9.68 -6.61
CA TYR A 122 3.75 -10.63 -7.36
C TYR A 122 5.12 -10.86 -6.72
N ASN A 123 5.83 -9.80 -6.34
CA ASN A 123 7.15 -9.91 -5.71
C ASN A 123 7.06 -10.52 -4.31
N VAL A 124 5.99 -10.17 -3.56
CA VAL A 124 5.72 -10.79 -2.25
C VAL A 124 5.67 -12.30 -2.39
N SER A 125 4.84 -12.83 -3.31
CA SER A 125 4.73 -14.27 -3.54
C SER A 125 6.06 -14.91 -3.95
N LYS A 126 6.84 -14.24 -4.79
CA LYS A 126 8.14 -14.74 -5.27
C LYS A 126 9.20 -14.81 -4.18
N ILE A 127 9.30 -13.76 -3.36
CA ILE A 127 10.36 -13.61 -2.34
C ILE A 127 10.01 -14.43 -1.10
N THR A 128 8.80 -14.30 -0.57
CA THR A 128 8.38 -14.99 0.66
C THR A 128 7.97 -16.43 0.44
N LYS A 129 7.79 -16.87 -0.83
CA LYS A 129 7.27 -18.21 -1.21
C LYS A 129 5.86 -18.48 -0.69
N LEU A 130 5.14 -17.46 -0.24
CA LEU A 130 3.74 -17.58 0.15
C LEU A 130 2.88 -17.98 -1.07
N LYS A 131 1.94 -18.90 -0.82
CA LYS A 131 0.97 -19.41 -1.80
C LYS A 131 -0.44 -19.31 -1.24
N ILE A 132 -1.44 -19.47 -2.10
CA ILE A 132 -2.85 -19.52 -1.69
C ILE A 132 -3.04 -20.57 -0.59
N ASN A 133 -3.92 -20.26 0.35
CA ASN A 133 -4.24 -21.04 1.55
C ASN A 133 -3.11 -21.13 2.59
N LYS A 134 -1.97 -20.47 2.39
CA LYS A 134 -0.96 -20.34 3.44
C LYS A 134 -1.32 -19.20 4.39
N PHE A 135 -0.89 -19.36 5.63
CA PHE A 135 -1.06 -18.35 6.67
C PHE A 135 0.27 -17.65 6.93
N PHE A 136 0.18 -16.39 7.33
CA PHE A 136 1.33 -15.60 7.80
C PHE A 136 0.87 -14.65 8.88
N VAL A 137 1.79 -14.18 9.70
CA VAL A 137 1.54 -13.26 10.80
C VAL A 137 2.28 -11.96 10.53
N GLY A 138 1.61 -10.84 10.71
CA GLY A 138 2.24 -9.51 10.63
C GLY A 138 3.02 -9.19 11.90
N SER A 139 4.04 -8.35 11.77
CA SER A 139 4.81 -7.80 12.88
C SER A 139 4.75 -6.27 12.88
N HIS A 140 4.72 -5.65 14.06
CA HIS A 140 4.82 -4.20 14.19
C HIS A 140 6.22 -3.70 13.84
N GLY A 141 6.28 -2.58 13.10
CA GLY A 141 7.52 -1.91 12.72
C GLY A 141 8.01 -2.27 11.31
N LEU A 142 8.96 -1.48 10.81
CA LEU A 142 9.59 -1.67 9.50
C LEU A 142 10.67 -2.76 9.52
N ILE A 143 11.08 -3.20 10.70
CA ILE A 143 12.10 -4.23 10.92
C ILE A 143 11.47 -5.33 11.78
N ASP A 144 11.78 -6.58 11.51
CA ASP A 144 11.21 -7.82 12.10
C ASP A 144 11.52 -8.01 13.63
N THR A 145 11.65 -6.91 14.38
CA THR A 145 11.98 -6.90 15.82
C THR A 145 10.78 -6.53 16.71
N GLY A 146 9.60 -6.34 16.12
CA GLY A 146 8.38 -5.90 16.82
C GLY A 146 7.53 -7.05 17.36
N ASP A 147 6.53 -6.70 18.18
CA ASP A 147 5.53 -7.64 18.69
C ASP A 147 4.78 -8.34 17.57
N VAL A 148 4.72 -9.67 17.62
CA VAL A 148 4.08 -10.53 16.62
C VAL A 148 2.65 -10.82 17.06
N HIS A 149 1.68 -10.50 16.21
CA HIS A 149 0.26 -10.83 16.45
C HIS A 149 -0.04 -12.30 16.15
N ALA A 150 0.59 -13.23 16.86
CA ALA A 150 0.46 -14.67 16.64
C ALA A 150 -1.00 -15.19 16.73
N GLU A 151 -1.89 -14.45 17.41
CA GLU A 151 -3.26 -14.86 17.66
C GLU A 151 -4.20 -14.67 16.44
N GLN A 152 -3.81 -13.84 15.45
CA GLN A 152 -4.68 -13.53 14.30
C GLN A 152 -3.91 -13.58 12.97
N PRO A 153 -3.62 -14.79 12.45
CA PRO A 153 -2.90 -14.94 11.20
C PRO A 153 -3.73 -14.51 9.99
N TYR A 154 -3.09 -13.90 9.01
CA TYR A 154 -3.67 -13.66 7.70
C TYR A 154 -3.65 -14.91 6.84
N LYS A 155 -4.74 -15.16 6.12
CA LYS A 155 -4.84 -16.22 5.11
C LYS A 155 -4.66 -15.65 3.71
N VAL A 156 -3.71 -16.15 2.94
CA VAL A 156 -3.54 -15.78 1.53
C VAL A 156 -4.67 -16.39 0.71
N VAL A 157 -5.50 -15.54 0.07
CA VAL A 157 -6.62 -15.95 -0.77
C VAL A 157 -6.41 -15.66 -2.26
N GLY A 158 -5.44 -14.79 -2.60
CA GLY A 158 -5.13 -14.45 -3.98
C GLY A 158 -3.70 -13.96 -4.16
N VAL A 159 -3.21 -14.10 -5.39
CA VAL A 159 -1.89 -13.61 -5.82
C VAL A 159 -2.08 -12.73 -7.05
N LEU A 160 -1.52 -11.52 -7.03
CA LEU A 160 -1.60 -10.59 -8.15
C LEU A 160 -0.67 -11.01 -9.30
N LYS A 161 -1.13 -10.77 -10.53
CA LYS A 161 -0.27 -10.77 -11.71
C LYS A 161 0.70 -9.58 -11.58
N LYS A 162 1.90 -9.73 -12.13
CA LYS A 162 2.89 -8.64 -12.17
C LYS A 162 2.30 -7.39 -12.81
N THR A 163 2.29 -6.28 -12.06
CA THR A 163 1.74 -5.00 -12.48
C THR A 163 2.82 -4.01 -12.91
N GLY A 164 4.03 -4.16 -12.44
CA GLY A 164 5.12 -3.19 -12.57
C GLY A 164 4.88 -1.92 -11.74
N THR A 165 3.99 -1.98 -10.76
CA THR A 165 3.64 -0.88 -9.85
C THR A 165 3.98 -1.26 -8.41
N ILE A 166 3.70 -0.35 -7.47
CA ILE A 166 3.91 -0.59 -6.04
C ILE A 166 3.14 -1.83 -5.54
N LEU A 167 2.02 -2.19 -6.17
CA LEU A 167 1.22 -3.35 -5.77
C LEU A 167 2.00 -4.65 -5.77
N ASP A 168 3.03 -4.77 -6.62
CA ASP A 168 3.85 -5.97 -6.67
C ASP A 168 4.57 -6.25 -5.34
N ASN A 169 4.77 -5.20 -4.52
CA ASN A 169 5.46 -5.25 -3.24
C ASN A 169 4.53 -5.06 -2.03
N LEU A 170 3.21 -5.13 -2.20
CA LEU A 170 2.25 -4.95 -1.13
C LEU A 170 1.49 -6.23 -0.80
N ILE A 171 1.05 -6.31 0.45
CA ILE A 171 0.06 -7.27 0.93
C ILE A 171 -1.22 -6.48 1.16
N LEU A 172 -2.30 -6.84 0.47
CA LEU A 172 -3.57 -6.12 0.50
C LEU A 172 -4.61 -6.90 1.27
N THR A 173 -5.35 -6.22 2.12
CA THR A 173 -6.42 -6.80 2.94
C THR A 173 -7.58 -5.81 3.11
N SER A 174 -8.64 -6.20 3.81
CA SER A 174 -9.73 -5.29 4.15
C SER A 174 -9.32 -4.32 5.28
N LEU A 175 -10.00 -3.18 5.36
CA LEU A 175 -9.85 -2.26 6.50
C LEU A 175 -10.15 -2.95 7.83
N ASP A 176 -11.20 -3.78 7.85
CA ASP A 176 -11.61 -4.52 9.05
C ASP A 176 -10.50 -5.44 9.57
N SER A 177 -9.66 -5.98 8.69
CA SER A 177 -8.51 -6.79 9.11
C SER A 177 -7.52 -5.98 9.94
N VAL A 178 -7.20 -4.75 9.50
CA VAL A 178 -6.27 -3.88 10.22
C VAL A 178 -6.88 -3.40 11.52
N TRP A 179 -8.16 -3.06 11.53
CA TRP A 179 -8.85 -2.62 12.74
C TRP A 179 -8.97 -3.75 13.78
N ASN A 180 -9.24 -4.97 13.36
CA ASN A 180 -9.34 -6.13 14.26
C ASN A 180 -8.02 -6.42 14.97
N LEU A 181 -6.89 -6.30 14.27
CA LEU A 181 -5.57 -6.49 14.88
C LEU A 181 -5.28 -5.48 16.01
N HIS A 182 -5.76 -4.26 15.83
CA HIS A 182 -5.55 -3.20 16.84
C HIS A 182 -6.67 -3.16 17.89
N SER A 183 -7.50 -4.22 17.99
CA SER A 183 -8.60 -4.38 18.97
C SER A 183 -9.53 -3.16 19.05
N VAL A 184 -9.75 -2.46 17.93
CA VAL A 184 -10.63 -1.30 17.86
C VAL A 184 -12.09 -1.79 17.83
N THR A 185 -12.64 -2.12 18.99
CA THR A 185 -14.03 -2.57 19.13
C THR A 185 -15.07 -1.44 19.00
N ASN A 186 -14.66 -0.19 19.22
CA ASN A 186 -15.56 0.96 19.14
C ASN A 186 -15.52 1.57 17.72
N LYS A 187 -16.65 1.49 17.00
CA LYS A 187 -16.80 2.07 15.64
C LYS A 187 -16.52 3.56 15.56
N ASP A 188 -16.63 4.30 16.65
CA ASP A 188 -16.34 5.74 16.70
C ASP A 188 -14.85 6.05 16.73
N LYS A 189 -14.02 5.08 17.05
CA LYS A 189 -12.56 5.18 17.09
C LYS A 189 -11.86 4.58 15.86
N LEU A 190 -12.63 4.16 14.83
CA LEU A 190 -12.03 3.65 13.61
C LEU A 190 -11.24 4.74 12.89
N GLU A 191 -10.03 4.44 12.52
CA GLU A 191 -9.10 5.35 11.88
C GLU A 191 -8.57 4.77 10.57
N ILE A 192 -8.22 5.64 9.65
CA ILE A 192 -7.49 5.32 8.43
C ILE A 192 -6.29 6.24 8.32
N THR A 193 -5.27 5.79 7.62
CA THR A 193 -4.06 6.59 7.39
C THR A 193 -4.32 7.70 6.40
N SER A 194 -5.01 7.39 5.30
CA SER A 194 -5.30 8.36 4.25
C SER A 194 -6.49 7.94 3.38
N LEU A 195 -6.95 8.91 2.58
CA LEU A 195 -8.00 8.74 1.59
C LEU A 195 -7.46 9.21 0.24
N LEU A 196 -7.43 8.32 -0.74
CA LEU A 196 -7.04 8.63 -2.11
C LEU A 196 -8.29 9.02 -2.89
N LEU A 197 -8.28 10.19 -3.52
CA LEU A 197 -9.41 10.77 -4.25
C LEU A 197 -9.15 10.78 -5.76
N LYS A 198 -10.23 10.51 -6.51
CA LYS A 198 -10.27 10.57 -7.96
C LYS A 198 -11.64 11.05 -8.43
#